data_6a23a8647cf0235d375cc1f2ec39a6a6
#
_entry.id   6a23a8647cf0235d375cc1f2ec39a6a6
#
_cell.length_a   1.000
_cell.length_b   1.000
_cell.length_c   1.000
_cell.angle_alpha   90.00
_cell.angle_beta   90.00
_cell.angle_gamma   90.00
#
_symmetry.space_group_name_H-M   'P 1'
#
loop_
_entity.id
_entity.type
_entity.pdbx_description
1 polymer ?
#
loop_
_entity_poly.entity_id
_entity_poly.type
_entity_poly.pdbx_seq_one_letter_code
_entity_poly.pdbx_strand_id
1 'polypeptide(L)'
;MALIEFTDKGLYCKAGGFYIDPWKPVERAVITHAHSDHARWGSKQYLCHRDTEPLLNLRLGPGNYQSVEWGETLFMQGVKLSLHPAGHMIGSSQIRVEYQGEVWVVSGDYKTENDGISGAFEPVRCHTFITESTFGLPIYNWEPQQLIYNRIHNWIAENRKTGKTSVLLAYSLGKAQRLLRCLAETDLELFAHGAIYNADQVLKQHGWAFPDLTRVHPELPKDRYQGGVVIAPPSADGSAWIRKFHPYTVGICSGWMQVRGNRRRRNAGAGFVLSDHADWNGLLQAIRETGAERVYVTHGFQAAFSRYLNEQGIFSAEVKTEYGQEEEEALLSEDQVHEANLNEEPNV
;
A
#
# COMPACT_ATOMS: atom_id res chain seq x y z
N MET A 1 9.54 19.44 -24.41
CA MET A 1 10.20 19.51 -23.07
C MET A 1 9.37 18.59 -22.17
N ALA A 2 9.99 17.77 -21.34
CA ALA A 2 9.24 16.88 -20.46
C ALA A 2 8.37 17.71 -19.50
N LEU A 3 7.10 17.31 -19.32
CA LEU A 3 6.18 17.99 -18.41
C LEU A 3 6.50 17.71 -16.95
N ILE A 4 6.98 16.51 -16.65
CA ILE A 4 7.49 16.10 -15.34
C ILE A 4 8.97 15.75 -15.50
N GLU A 5 9.83 16.36 -14.67
CA GLU A 5 11.26 16.12 -14.59
C GLU A 5 11.57 15.20 -13.39
N PHE A 6 12.53 14.29 -13.55
CA PHE A 6 13.01 13.43 -12.47
C PHE A 6 14.17 14.14 -11.75
N THR A 7 13.97 14.48 -10.49
CA THR A 7 14.95 15.28 -9.72
C THR A 7 15.44 14.53 -8.48
N ASP A 8 16.40 15.08 -7.78
CA ASP A 8 16.90 14.58 -6.48
C ASP A 8 15.90 14.75 -5.30
N LYS A 9 14.73 15.34 -5.56
CA LYS A 9 13.65 15.55 -4.55
C LYS A 9 12.35 14.83 -4.89
N GLY A 10 12.21 14.32 -6.09
CA GLY A 10 10.99 13.69 -6.56
C GLY A 10 10.65 14.06 -8.00
N LEU A 11 9.43 13.72 -8.38
CA LEU A 11 8.83 14.03 -9.67
C LEU A 11 8.40 15.51 -9.68
N TYR A 12 9.02 16.33 -10.51
CA TYR A 12 8.83 17.79 -10.52
C TYR A 12 8.12 18.26 -11.77
N CYS A 13 6.95 18.89 -11.59
CA CYS A 13 6.28 19.65 -12.65
C CYS A 13 6.78 21.10 -12.62
N LYS A 14 7.78 21.42 -13.46
CA LYS A 14 8.40 22.75 -13.51
C LYS A 14 7.42 23.84 -13.88
N ALA A 15 6.54 23.60 -14.85
CA ALA A 15 5.55 24.57 -15.30
C ALA A 15 4.52 24.92 -14.20
N GLY A 16 4.15 23.92 -13.37
CA GLY A 16 3.19 24.09 -12.26
C GLY A 16 3.84 24.49 -10.93
N GLY A 17 5.15 24.33 -10.78
CA GLY A 17 5.89 24.64 -9.57
C GLY A 17 5.56 23.74 -8.38
N PHE A 18 5.34 22.45 -8.62
CA PHE A 18 5.01 21.46 -7.58
C PHE A 18 5.74 20.12 -7.83
N TYR A 19 5.89 19.34 -6.77
CA TYR A 19 6.41 17.97 -6.80
C TYR A 19 5.28 16.96 -6.59
N ILE A 20 5.42 15.77 -7.14
CA ILE A 20 4.54 14.63 -6.87
C ILE A 20 5.32 13.65 -6.02
N ASP A 21 4.75 13.22 -4.89
CA ASP A 21 5.31 12.31 -3.90
C ASP A 21 6.81 12.60 -3.60
N PRO A 22 7.16 13.82 -3.17
CA PRO A 22 8.56 14.16 -2.94
C PRO A 22 9.13 13.42 -1.73
N TRP A 23 10.36 12.91 -1.87
CA TRP A 23 11.09 12.27 -0.77
C TRP A 23 11.93 13.24 0.08
N LYS A 24 11.99 14.51 -0.30
CA LYS A 24 12.60 15.60 0.48
C LYS A 24 11.61 16.74 0.63
N PRO A 25 11.71 17.56 1.70
CA PRO A 25 10.85 18.72 1.89
C PRO A 25 10.86 19.71 0.70
N VAL A 26 9.68 20.13 0.28
CA VAL A 26 9.46 21.04 -0.85
C VAL A 26 8.43 22.14 -0.51
N GLU A 27 8.29 23.15 -1.38
CA GLU A 27 7.27 24.19 -1.22
C GLU A 27 5.86 23.62 -1.39
N ARG A 28 5.62 22.81 -2.46
CA ARG A 28 4.32 22.24 -2.81
C ARG A 28 4.48 20.77 -3.17
N ALA A 29 3.84 19.91 -2.39
CA ALA A 29 3.78 18.47 -2.60
C ALA A 29 2.37 18.07 -3.00
N VAL A 30 2.21 17.35 -4.10
CA VAL A 30 0.98 16.66 -4.49
C VAL A 30 1.17 15.19 -4.13
N ILE A 31 0.29 14.65 -3.32
CA ILE A 31 0.45 13.32 -2.73
C ILE A 31 -0.54 12.34 -3.35
N THR A 32 -0.04 11.22 -3.85
CA THR A 32 -0.86 10.15 -4.40
C THR A 32 -1.61 9.40 -3.31
N HIS A 33 -0.95 9.03 -2.22
CA HIS A 33 -1.55 8.32 -1.09
C HIS A 33 -0.71 8.46 0.19
N ALA A 34 -1.24 7.93 1.30
CA ALA A 34 -0.68 8.20 2.63
C ALA A 34 0.40 7.21 3.11
N HIS A 35 1.02 6.36 2.28
CA HIS A 35 2.15 5.53 2.70
C HIS A 35 3.43 6.34 2.91
N SER A 36 4.40 5.78 3.66
CA SER A 36 5.59 6.50 4.15
C SER A 36 6.58 6.87 3.05
N ASP A 37 6.67 6.06 2.03
CA ASP A 37 7.51 6.28 0.87
C ASP A 37 6.95 7.34 -0.09
N HIS A 38 5.63 7.56 -0.12
CA HIS A 38 4.96 8.57 -0.96
C HIS A 38 4.71 9.90 -0.25
N ALA A 39 4.53 9.89 1.08
CA ALA A 39 4.21 11.09 1.86
C ALA A 39 5.18 11.28 3.01
N ARG A 40 6.08 12.26 2.87
CA ARG A 40 7.08 12.63 3.88
C ARG A 40 6.76 13.99 4.50
N TRP A 41 7.11 14.17 5.77
CA TRP A 41 6.92 15.43 6.49
C TRP A 41 7.88 16.53 6.00
N GLY A 42 7.56 17.79 6.33
CA GLY A 42 8.44 18.95 6.14
C GLY A 42 8.16 19.78 4.90
N SER A 43 7.26 19.37 4.00
CA SER A 43 6.82 20.23 2.90
C SER A 43 5.89 21.33 3.42
N LYS A 44 5.90 22.52 2.77
CA LYS A 44 5.12 23.66 3.24
C LYS A 44 3.63 23.57 2.92
N GLN A 45 3.29 22.92 1.81
CA GLN A 45 1.91 22.70 1.38
C GLN A 45 1.77 21.29 0.82
N TYR A 46 0.67 20.63 1.18
CA TYR A 46 0.31 19.31 0.68
C TYR A 46 -1.04 19.40 -0.03
N LEU A 47 -1.12 18.85 -1.25
CA LEU A 47 -2.36 18.64 -1.98
C LEU A 47 -2.61 17.14 -2.10
N CYS A 48 -3.80 16.68 -1.75
CA CYS A 48 -4.17 15.27 -1.81
C CYS A 48 -5.67 15.10 -2.03
N HIS A 49 -6.13 13.85 -2.17
CA HIS A 49 -7.56 13.56 -2.12
C HIS A 49 -8.10 13.77 -0.69
N ARG A 50 -9.37 14.15 -0.56
CA ARG A 50 -10.01 14.43 0.75
C ARG A 50 -9.90 13.26 1.73
N ASP A 51 -10.01 12.01 1.25
CA ASP A 51 -9.93 10.83 2.12
C ASP A 51 -8.47 10.46 2.49
N THR A 52 -7.48 11.01 1.78
CA THR A 52 -6.06 10.90 2.12
C THR A 52 -5.66 11.87 3.23
N GLU A 53 -6.26 13.06 3.28
CA GLU A 53 -5.92 14.14 4.23
C GLU A 53 -5.93 13.68 5.70
N PRO A 54 -6.98 13.00 6.21
CA PRO A 54 -7.02 12.54 7.60
C PRO A 54 -5.88 11.57 7.94
N LEU A 55 -5.50 10.70 6.99
CA LEU A 55 -4.42 9.75 7.15
C LEU A 55 -3.04 10.43 7.10
N LEU A 56 -2.88 11.45 6.27
CA LEU A 56 -1.67 12.30 6.28
C LEU A 56 -1.54 13.04 7.61
N ASN A 57 -2.63 13.62 8.10
CA ASN A 57 -2.63 14.31 9.40
C ASN A 57 -2.28 13.35 10.56
N LEU A 58 -2.81 12.12 10.53
CA LEU A 58 -2.45 11.08 11.50
C LEU A 58 -0.95 10.75 11.47
N ARG A 59 -0.34 10.69 10.27
CA ARG A 59 1.05 10.25 10.10
C ARG A 59 2.07 11.37 10.21
N LEU A 60 1.79 12.50 9.60
CA LEU A 60 2.73 13.62 9.47
C LEU A 60 2.47 14.70 10.52
N GLY A 61 1.34 14.62 11.24
CA GLY A 61 0.91 15.65 12.18
C GLY A 61 0.24 16.84 11.50
N PRO A 62 -0.10 17.89 12.27
CA PRO A 62 -0.72 19.11 11.75
C PRO A 62 0.14 19.78 10.68
N GLY A 63 -0.48 20.15 9.56
CA GLY A 63 0.19 20.76 8.41
C GLY A 63 -0.76 21.59 7.57
N ASN A 64 -0.24 22.18 6.51
CA ASN A 64 -1.03 22.91 5.52
C ASN A 64 -1.50 21.93 4.43
N TYR A 65 -2.63 21.30 4.68
CA TYR A 65 -3.26 20.35 3.76
C TYR A 65 -4.36 21.06 2.98
N GLN A 66 -4.34 20.88 1.66
CA GLN A 66 -5.44 21.19 0.76
C GLN A 66 -5.93 19.84 0.20
N SER A 67 -7.22 19.59 0.31
CA SER A 67 -7.81 18.39 -0.27
C SER A 67 -8.84 18.72 -1.35
N VAL A 68 -8.97 17.78 -2.30
CA VAL A 68 -9.87 17.88 -3.45
C VAL A 68 -10.59 16.55 -3.67
N GLU A 69 -11.68 16.61 -4.43
CA GLU A 69 -12.39 15.41 -4.89
C GLU A 69 -11.72 14.79 -6.12
N TRP A 70 -11.96 13.50 -6.36
CA TRP A 70 -11.59 12.91 -7.64
C TRP A 70 -12.29 13.60 -8.80
N GLY A 71 -11.54 13.84 -9.87
CA GLY A 71 -12.03 14.55 -11.06
C GLY A 71 -12.09 16.07 -10.91
N GLU A 72 -11.95 16.61 -9.73
CA GLU A 72 -11.86 18.06 -9.53
C GLU A 72 -10.60 18.61 -10.21
N THR A 73 -10.78 19.69 -10.97
CA THR A 73 -9.68 20.29 -11.72
C THR A 73 -9.17 21.53 -11.02
N LEU A 74 -7.87 21.57 -10.78
CA LEU A 74 -7.13 22.72 -10.28
C LEU A 74 -6.22 23.30 -11.35
N PHE A 75 -5.88 24.58 -11.22
CA PHE A 75 -4.92 25.25 -12.07
C PHE A 75 -3.75 25.78 -11.23
N MET A 76 -2.54 25.31 -11.55
CA MET A 76 -1.29 25.77 -10.93
C MET A 76 -0.38 26.36 -12.01
N GLN A 77 -0.21 27.69 -12.00
CA GLN A 77 0.62 28.41 -13.00
C GLN A 77 0.30 28.03 -14.47
N GLY A 78 -0.98 27.83 -14.78
CA GLY A 78 -1.44 27.44 -16.11
C GLY A 78 -1.41 25.93 -16.41
N VAL A 79 -0.86 25.13 -15.49
CA VAL A 79 -0.94 23.65 -15.55
C VAL A 79 -2.28 23.21 -14.97
N LYS A 80 -2.98 22.34 -15.68
CA LYS A 80 -4.22 21.72 -15.22
C LYS A 80 -3.89 20.41 -14.49
N LEU A 81 -4.37 20.30 -13.27
CA LEU A 81 -4.15 19.17 -12.36
C LEU A 81 -5.48 18.55 -11.95
N SER A 82 -5.58 17.24 -11.92
CA SER A 82 -6.71 16.51 -11.33
C SER A 82 -6.26 15.18 -10.73
N LEU A 83 -6.99 14.73 -9.71
CA LEU A 83 -6.78 13.47 -9.03
C LEU A 83 -7.84 12.46 -9.50
N HIS A 84 -7.45 11.20 -9.70
CA HIS A 84 -8.32 10.10 -10.12
C HIS A 84 -8.09 8.86 -9.26
N PRO A 85 -9.09 8.02 -8.99
CA PRO A 85 -8.93 6.89 -8.09
C PRO A 85 -7.88 5.89 -8.58
N ALA A 86 -7.02 5.44 -7.66
CA ALA A 86 -5.97 4.45 -7.93
C ALA A 86 -6.32 3.05 -7.39
N GLY A 87 -7.27 2.91 -6.46
CA GLY A 87 -7.73 1.62 -5.93
C GLY A 87 -6.80 0.92 -4.96
N HIS A 88 -5.66 1.53 -4.61
CA HIS A 88 -4.63 0.94 -3.74
C HIS A 88 -5.04 0.95 -2.26
N MET A 89 -5.43 2.11 -1.76
CA MET A 89 -5.95 2.32 -0.42
C MET A 89 -6.95 3.48 -0.40
N ILE A 90 -7.63 3.69 0.72
CA ILE A 90 -8.60 4.77 0.88
C ILE A 90 -7.96 6.11 0.52
N GLY A 91 -8.54 6.81 -0.46
CA GLY A 91 -8.08 8.10 -0.96
C GLY A 91 -6.91 8.04 -1.94
N SER A 92 -6.34 6.87 -2.23
CA SER A 92 -5.24 6.75 -3.19
C SER A 92 -5.63 7.25 -4.57
N SER A 93 -4.74 8.02 -5.18
CA SER A 93 -5.05 8.79 -6.39
C SER A 93 -3.92 8.74 -7.41
N GLN A 94 -4.29 8.60 -8.66
CA GLN A 94 -3.44 8.93 -9.79
C GLN A 94 -3.43 10.46 -9.99
N ILE A 95 -2.29 11.04 -10.31
CA ILE A 95 -2.14 12.48 -10.54
C ILE A 95 -2.06 12.72 -12.04
N ARG A 96 -3.11 13.34 -12.60
CA ARG A 96 -3.15 13.77 -14.00
C ARG A 96 -2.69 15.22 -14.12
N VAL A 97 -1.70 15.46 -14.95
CA VAL A 97 -1.11 16.76 -15.24
C VAL A 97 -1.24 17.06 -16.72
N GLU A 98 -1.81 18.22 -17.07
CA GLU A 98 -1.99 18.66 -18.46
C GLU A 98 -1.45 20.08 -18.65
N TYR A 99 -0.63 20.26 -19.67
CA TYR A 99 -0.09 21.56 -20.05
C TYR A 99 0.18 21.61 -21.55
N GLN A 100 -0.32 22.64 -22.21
CA GLN A 100 -0.15 22.88 -23.67
C GLN A 100 -0.51 21.66 -24.54
N GLY A 101 -1.55 20.92 -24.16
CA GLY A 101 -2.02 19.74 -24.91
C GLY A 101 -1.30 18.44 -24.56
N GLU A 102 -0.19 18.49 -23.83
CA GLU A 102 0.51 17.31 -23.34
C GLU A 102 -0.11 16.83 -22.01
N VAL A 103 -0.40 15.54 -21.89
CA VAL A 103 -1.00 14.92 -20.68
C VAL A 103 -0.07 13.86 -20.13
N TRP A 104 0.29 13.99 -18.87
CA TRP A 104 1.02 12.99 -18.12
C TRP A 104 0.20 12.50 -16.93
N VAL A 105 0.34 11.23 -16.58
CA VAL A 105 -0.28 10.64 -15.40
C VAL A 105 0.78 9.94 -14.58
N VAL A 106 0.80 10.24 -13.27
CA VAL A 106 1.57 9.52 -12.26
C VAL A 106 0.60 8.64 -11.49
N SER A 107 0.76 7.33 -11.58
CA SER A 107 -0.19 6.38 -10.98
C SER A 107 -0.17 6.39 -9.46
N GLY A 108 0.98 6.71 -8.84
CA GLY A 108 1.27 6.21 -7.50
C GLY A 108 1.20 4.69 -7.49
N ASP A 109 0.92 4.11 -6.33
CA ASP A 109 0.59 2.70 -6.22
C ASP A 109 -0.88 2.47 -6.56
N TYR A 110 -1.19 1.39 -7.25
CA TYR A 110 -2.57 1.14 -7.68
C TYR A 110 -2.97 -0.33 -7.70
N LYS A 111 -4.27 -0.56 -7.60
CA LYS A 111 -4.89 -1.87 -7.73
C LYS A 111 -6.07 -1.80 -8.69
N THR A 112 -6.08 -2.67 -9.71
CA THR A 112 -7.13 -2.68 -10.73
C THR A 112 -8.40 -3.43 -10.30
N GLU A 113 -8.28 -4.42 -9.40
CA GLU A 113 -9.44 -5.09 -8.82
C GLU A 113 -10.06 -4.22 -7.72
N ASN A 114 -11.34 -3.89 -7.85
CA ASN A 114 -12.07 -3.11 -6.85
C ASN A 114 -12.22 -3.88 -5.53
N ASP A 115 -11.73 -3.31 -4.45
CA ASP A 115 -11.81 -3.87 -3.10
C ASP A 115 -13.05 -3.43 -2.30
N GLY A 116 -13.84 -2.51 -2.86
CA GLY A 116 -15.08 -1.97 -2.29
C GLY A 116 -14.88 -0.86 -1.25
N ILE A 117 -13.63 -0.43 -0.99
CA ILE A 117 -13.32 0.64 -0.02
C ILE A 117 -12.35 1.70 -0.54
N SER A 118 -11.43 1.34 -1.45
CA SER A 118 -10.35 2.25 -1.89
C SER A 118 -10.72 3.11 -3.11
N GLY A 119 -11.95 2.97 -3.62
CA GLY A 119 -12.35 3.48 -4.93
C GLY A 119 -11.92 2.54 -6.06
N ALA A 120 -12.73 2.42 -7.10
CA ALA A 120 -12.36 1.62 -8.26
C ALA A 120 -11.27 2.33 -9.06
N PHE A 121 -10.22 1.59 -9.47
CA PHE A 121 -9.22 2.13 -10.39
C PHE A 121 -9.89 2.66 -11.67
N GLU A 122 -9.52 3.87 -12.06
CA GLU A 122 -10.01 4.53 -13.27
C GLU A 122 -8.85 4.74 -14.26
N PRO A 123 -8.85 4.10 -15.44
CA PRO A 123 -7.80 4.32 -16.41
C PRO A 123 -7.89 5.75 -16.98
N VAL A 124 -6.81 6.52 -16.85
CA VAL A 124 -6.74 7.92 -17.29
C VAL A 124 -5.94 8.03 -18.57
N ARG A 125 -6.58 8.48 -19.66
CA ARG A 125 -5.93 8.69 -20.96
C ARG A 125 -4.80 9.70 -20.85
N CYS A 126 -3.61 9.36 -21.39
CA CYS A 126 -2.43 10.22 -21.34
C CYS A 126 -1.45 9.91 -22.49
N HIS A 127 -0.50 10.82 -22.71
CA HIS A 127 0.64 10.63 -23.62
C HIS A 127 1.78 9.91 -22.92
N THR A 128 1.96 10.18 -21.63
CA THR A 128 2.99 9.57 -20.81
C THR A 128 2.42 9.07 -19.50
N PHE A 129 2.71 7.82 -19.16
CA PHE A 129 2.29 7.18 -17.92
C PHE A 129 3.51 6.83 -17.07
N ILE A 130 3.54 7.31 -15.83
CA ILE A 130 4.54 6.93 -14.83
C ILE A 130 3.86 5.93 -13.90
N THR A 131 4.30 4.67 -13.92
CA THR A 131 3.64 3.54 -13.26
C THR A 131 4.57 2.82 -12.27
N GLU A 132 3.98 2.28 -11.21
CA GLU A 132 4.65 1.29 -10.37
C GLU A 132 4.89 -0.03 -11.12
N SER A 133 5.77 -0.88 -10.58
CA SER A 133 5.98 -2.27 -11.00
C SER A 133 6.29 -3.20 -9.82
N THR A 134 5.68 -2.97 -8.67
CA THR A 134 5.89 -3.75 -7.43
C THR A 134 5.76 -5.25 -7.69
N PHE A 135 4.78 -5.66 -8.47
CA PHE A 135 4.59 -7.04 -8.92
C PHE A 135 4.74 -7.20 -10.44
N GLY A 136 5.70 -6.49 -11.02
CA GLY A 136 6.00 -6.45 -12.46
C GLY A 136 6.70 -7.68 -13.02
N LEU A 137 6.37 -8.89 -12.55
CA LEU A 137 6.82 -10.17 -13.09
C LEU A 137 5.63 -11.11 -13.36
N PRO A 138 5.70 -11.95 -14.43
CA PRO A 138 4.61 -12.86 -14.81
C PRO A 138 4.21 -13.88 -13.74
N ILE A 139 5.03 -14.11 -12.73
CA ILE A 139 4.71 -15.02 -11.61
C ILE A 139 3.62 -14.45 -10.68
N TYR A 140 3.45 -13.13 -10.67
CA TYR A 140 2.47 -12.48 -9.81
C TYR A 140 1.15 -12.30 -10.56
N ASN A 141 0.20 -13.19 -10.30
CA ASN A 141 -1.16 -13.12 -10.81
C ASN A 141 -2.10 -13.44 -9.64
N TRP A 142 -3.02 -12.52 -9.36
CA TRP A 142 -3.91 -12.66 -8.20
C TRP A 142 -5.12 -13.53 -8.52
N GLU A 143 -5.44 -14.41 -7.60
CA GLU A 143 -6.76 -15.03 -7.59
C GLU A 143 -7.82 -14.00 -7.18
N PRO A 144 -9.09 -14.17 -7.58
CA PRO A 144 -10.17 -13.30 -7.14
C PRO A 144 -10.17 -13.11 -5.63
N GLN A 145 -10.28 -11.86 -5.17
CA GLN A 145 -10.19 -11.48 -3.76
C GLN A 145 -11.11 -12.30 -2.85
N GLN A 146 -12.33 -12.63 -3.33
CA GLN A 146 -13.28 -13.42 -2.55
C GLN A 146 -12.76 -14.82 -2.20
N LEU A 147 -11.97 -15.45 -3.06
CA LEU A 147 -11.36 -16.75 -2.76
C LEU A 147 -10.33 -16.64 -1.63
N ILE A 148 -9.57 -15.53 -1.58
CA ILE A 148 -8.61 -15.27 -0.51
C ILE A 148 -9.36 -15.02 0.80
N TYR A 149 -10.44 -14.24 0.77
CA TYR A 149 -11.29 -14.00 1.94
C TYR A 149 -11.89 -15.28 2.50
N ASN A 150 -12.40 -16.17 1.64
CA ASN A 150 -12.92 -17.47 2.06
C ASN A 150 -11.84 -18.33 2.76
N ARG A 151 -10.60 -18.29 2.26
CA ARG A 151 -9.47 -18.99 2.92
C ARG A 151 -9.13 -18.39 4.28
N ILE A 152 -9.17 -17.08 4.41
CA ILE A 152 -8.97 -16.38 5.70
C ILE A 152 -10.06 -16.80 6.69
N HIS A 153 -11.33 -16.76 6.30
CA HIS A 153 -12.45 -17.18 7.16
C HIS A 153 -12.32 -18.64 7.61
N ASN A 154 -12.03 -19.55 6.68
CA ASN A 154 -11.84 -20.96 7.01
C ASN A 154 -10.68 -21.19 7.99
N TRP A 155 -9.56 -20.50 7.79
CA TRP A 155 -8.40 -20.57 8.67
C TRP A 155 -8.70 -20.04 10.08
N ILE A 156 -9.43 -18.92 10.20
CA ILE A 156 -9.88 -18.38 11.47
C ILE A 156 -10.81 -19.37 12.17
N ALA A 157 -11.77 -19.96 11.44
CA ALA A 157 -12.70 -20.92 12.00
C ALA A 157 -12.00 -22.16 12.57
N GLU A 158 -10.96 -22.69 11.90
CA GLU A 158 -10.16 -23.79 12.40
C GLU A 158 -9.35 -23.43 13.66
N ASN A 159 -8.77 -22.21 13.70
CA ASN A 159 -8.09 -21.72 14.89
C ASN A 159 -9.05 -21.60 16.08
N ARG A 160 -10.25 -21.05 15.87
CA ARG A 160 -11.29 -20.89 16.89
C ARG A 160 -11.70 -22.25 17.51
N LYS A 161 -11.86 -23.30 16.69
CA LYS A 161 -12.16 -24.67 17.16
C LYS A 161 -11.11 -25.21 18.12
N THR A 162 -9.85 -24.79 17.96
CA THR A 162 -8.74 -25.22 18.79
C THR A 162 -8.38 -24.23 19.91
N GLY A 163 -9.22 -23.19 20.12
CA GLY A 163 -9.00 -22.16 21.13
C GLY A 163 -7.79 -21.26 20.87
N LYS A 164 -7.30 -21.19 19.61
CA LYS A 164 -6.18 -20.34 19.25
C LYS A 164 -6.65 -18.97 18.81
N THR A 165 -5.87 -17.94 19.13
CA THR A 165 -6.02 -16.59 18.57
C THR A 165 -5.49 -16.57 17.13
N SER A 166 -6.24 -16.01 16.19
CA SER A 166 -5.79 -15.78 14.82
C SER A 166 -5.11 -14.41 14.72
N VAL A 167 -3.81 -14.36 14.47
CA VAL A 167 -3.08 -13.11 14.27
C VAL A 167 -2.85 -12.90 12.78
N LEU A 168 -3.50 -11.88 12.20
CA LEU A 168 -3.34 -11.50 10.80
C LEU A 168 -2.33 -10.34 10.70
N LEU A 169 -1.23 -10.56 9.98
CA LEU A 169 -0.24 -9.53 9.72
C LEU A 169 -0.55 -8.82 8.40
N ALA A 170 -0.71 -7.50 8.48
CA ALA A 170 -1.02 -6.64 7.35
C ALA A 170 -0.51 -5.22 7.60
N TYR A 171 -0.16 -4.48 6.55
CA TYR A 171 0.17 -3.06 6.67
C TYR A 171 -0.98 -2.27 7.30
N SER A 172 -0.62 -1.31 8.15
CA SER A 172 -1.57 -0.58 9.00
C SER A 172 -2.54 0.30 8.20
N LEU A 173 -2.11 0.76 7.02
CA LEU A 173 -2.94 1.51 6.07
C LEU A 173 -3.13 0.67 4.80
N GLY A 174 -4.34 0.70 4.24
CA GLY A 174 -4.77 -0.08 3.08
C GLY A 174 -5.17 -1.51 3.46
N LYS A 175 -4.23 -2.40 3.60
CA LYS A 175 -4.45 -3.86 3.79
C LYS A 175 -5.21 -4.20 5.08
N ALA A 176 -4.93 -3.50 6.19
CA ALA A 176 -5.66 -3.69 7.43
C ALA A 176 -7.15 -3.33 7.27
N GLN A 177 -7.47 -2.24 6.57
CA GLN A 177 -8.85 -1.82 6.31
C GLN A 177 -9.59 -2.82 5.41
N ARG A 178 -8.90 -3.41 4.43
CA ARG A 178 -9.45 -4.50 3.61
C ARG A 178 -9.75 -5.75 4.44
N LEU A 179 -8.89 -6.09 5.39
CA LEU A 179 -9.16 -7.19 6.34
C LEU A 179 -10.35 -6.86 7.25
N LEU A 180 -10.48 -5.63 7.75
CA LEU A 180 -11.65 -5.21 8.51
C LEU A 180 -12.92 -5.34 7.67
N ARG A 181 -12.89 -4.94 6.39
CA ARG A 181 -14.01 -5.14 5.47
C ARG A 181 -14.33 -6.63 5.24
N CYS A 182 -13.30 -7.45 5.06
CA CYS A 182 -13.44 -8.92 4.94
C CYS A 182 -14.15 -9.53 6.16
N LEU A 183 -13.88 -9.01 7.36
CA LEU A 183 -14.39 -9.55 8.62
C LEU A 183 -15.66 -8.85 9.12
N ALA A 184 -16.22 -7.88 8.37
CA ALA A 184 -17.33 -7.03 8.83
C ALA A 184 -18.63 -7.79 9.15
N GLU A 185 -18.88 -8.91 8.49
CA GLU A 185 -20.11 -9.71 8.64
C GLU A 185 -19.91 -10.92 9.58
N THR A 186 -18.83 -10.93 10.37
CA THR A 186 -18.56 -12.02 11.31
C THR A 186 -18.98 -11.65 12.73
N ASP A 187 -19.27 -12.66 13.54
CA ASP A 187 -19.51 -12.55 14.99
C ASP A 187 -18.21 -12.58 15.81
N LEU A 188 -17.07 -12.39 15.15
CA LEU A 188 -15.74 -12.48 15.75
C LEU A 188 -15.41 -11.20 16.54
N GLU A 189 -14.80 -11.38 17.69
CA GLU A 189 -14.20 -10.25 18.38
C GLU A 189 -12.88 -9.86 17.69
N LEU A 190 -12.80 -8.60 17.26
CA LEU A 190 -11.68 -8.07 16.50
C LEU A 190 -10.81 -7.18 17.40
N PHE A 191 -9.54 -7.47 17.40
CA PHE A 191 -8.51 -6.70 18.10
C PHE A 191 -7.49 -6.13 17.13
N ALA A 192 -6.91 -4.98 17.44
CA ALA A 192 -5.87 -4.41 16.59
C ALA A 192 -4.69 -3.84 17.38
N HIS A 193 -3.53 -3.89 16.71
CA HIS A 193 -2.37 -3.09 17.10
C HIS A 193 -2.71 -1.60 17.10
N GLY A 194 -2.07 -0.81 17.96
CA GLY A 194 -2.36 0.61 18.13
C GLY A 194 -2.31 1.43 16.83
N ALA A 195 -1.39 1.14 15.93
CA ALA A 195 -1.29 1.84 14.64
C ALA A 195 -2.53 1.62 13.76
N ILE A 196 -3.03 0.38 13.69
CA ILE A 196 -4.24 0.03 12.93
C ILE A 196 -5.48 0.62 13.59
N TYR A 197 -5.58 0.50 14.91
CA TYR A 197 -6.69 1.07 15.68
C TYR A 197 -6.80 2.60 15.49
N ASN A 198 -5.68 3.32 15.55
CA ASN A 198 -5.68 4.77 15.37
C ASN A 198 -6.14 5.16 13.97
N ALA A 199 -5.70 4.44 12.92
CA ALA A 199 -6.15 4.66 11.55
C ALA A 199 -7.67 4.38 11.39
N ASP A 200 -8.16 3.28 11.97
CA ASP A 200 -9.60 2.94 11.99
C ASP A 200 -10.42 4.06 12.65
N GLN A 201 -9.99 4.57 13.80
CA GLN A 201 -10.70 5.65 14.50
C GLN A 201 -10.75 6.93 13.66
N VAL A 202 -9.65 7.30 13.02
CA VAL A 202 -9.61 8.47 12.12
C VAL A 202 -10.55 8.28 10.94
N LEU A 203 -10.53 7.11 10.30
CA LEU A 203 -11.43 6.82 9.18
C LEU A 203 -12.91 6.83 9.59
N LYS A 204 -13.26 6.24 10.73
CA LYS A 204 -14.62 6.29 11.28
C LYS A 204 -15.11 7.71 11.55
N GLN A 205 -14.25 8.59 12.08
CA GLN A 205 -14.57 10.02 12.29
C GLN A 205 -14.85 10.75 10.97
N HIS A 206 -14.32 10.24 9.84
CA HIS A 206 -14.55 10.78 8.50
C HIS A 206 -15.61 10.00 7.69
N GLY A 207 -16.46 9.22 8.37
CA GLY A 207 -17.64 8.59 7.77
C GLY A 207 -17.44 7.19 7.21
N TRP A 208 -16.28 6.58 7.39
CA TRP A 208 -16.04 5.20 6.98
C TRP A 208 -16.65 4.21 7.97
N ALA A 209 -17.36 3.20 7.46
CA ALA A 209 -18.00 2.17 8.27
C ALA A 209 -17.11 0.90 8.32
N PHE A 210 -16.52 0.65 9.49
CA PHE A 210 -15.78 -0.57 9.81
C PHE A 210 -16.39 -1.27 11.03
N PRO A 211 -16.19 -2.59 11.21
CA PRO A 211 -16.64 -3.30 12.38
C PRO A 211 -16.02 -2.73 13.66
N ASP A 212 -16.63 -3.07 14.80
CA ASP A 212 -16.08 -2.70 16.10
C ASP A 212 -14.72 -3.35 16.29
N LEU A 213 -13.77 -2.52 16.73
CA LEU A 213 -12.37 -2.90 16.87
C LEU A 213 -11.87 -2.55 18.27
N THR A 214 -11.35 -3.52 18.98
CA THR A 214 -10.77 -3.32 20.31
C THR A 214 -9.26 -3.12 20.18
N ARG A 215 -8.77 -1.99 20.72
CA ARG A 215 -7.32 -1.76 20.79
C ARG A 215 -6.69 -2.78 21.72
N VAL A 216 -5.63 -3.44 21.27
CA VAL A 216 -4.83 -4.32 22.14
C VAL A 216 -4.16 -3.49 23.22
N HIS A 217 -4.49 -3.78 24.48
CA HIS A 217 -3.99 -3.07 25.65
C HIS A 217 -3.26 -4.04 26.61
N PRO A 218 -2.21 -3.62 27.33
CA PRO A 218 -1.49 -4.48 28.29
C PRO A 218 -2.39 -5.04 29.39
N GLU A 219 -3.41 -4.29 29.80
CA GLU A 219 -4.32 -4.66 30.91
C GLU A 219 -5.43 -5.64 30.51
N LEU A 220 -5.65 -5.88 29.19
CA LEU A 220 -6.63 -6.87 28.75
C LEU A 220 -6.15 -8.28 29.13
N PRO A 221 -6.99 -9.07 29.81
CA PRO A 221 -6.67 -10.45 30.16
C PRO A 221 -6.34 -11.29 28.92
N LYS A 222 -5.38 -12.23 29.06
CA LYS A 222 -4.90 -13.02 27.91
C LYS A 222 -5.98 -13.94 27.32
N ASP A 223 -6.86 -14.45 28.13
CA ASP A 223 -7.99 -15.28 27.75
C ASP A 223 -9.01 -14.55 26.86
N ARG A 224 -9.05 -13.22 26.95
CA ARG A 224 -9.92 -12.37 26.14
C ARG A 224 -9.65 -12.50 24.63
N TYR A 225 -8.43 -12.85 24.24
CA TYR A 225 -8.05 -12.99 22.84
C TYR A 225 -8.37 -14.36 22.24
N GLN A 226 -8.68 -15.36 23.08
CA GLN A 226 -8.87 -16.75 22.62
C GLN A 226 -10.05 -16.87 21.65
N GLY A 227 -9.78 -17.48 20.50
CA GLY A 227 -10.78 -17.63 19.43
C GLY A 227 -11.12 -16.35 18.67
N GLY A 228 -10.55 -15.20 19.07
CA GLY A 228 -10.68 -13.93 18.38
C GLY A 228 -9.65 -13.72 17.27
N VAL A 229 -9.70 -12.55 16.65
CA VAL A 229 -8.78 -12.14 15.57
C VAL A 229 -8.02 -10.89 15.99
N VAL A 230 -6.71 -10.93 15.88
CA VAL A 230 -5.84 -9.77 16.10
C VAL A 230 -5.25 -9.34 14.75
N ILE A 231 -5.39 -8.07 14.39
CA ILE A 231 -4.78 -7.49 13.19
C ILE A 231 -3.57 -6.64 13.63
N ALA A 232 -2.40 -6.89 13.05
CA ALA A 232 -1.16 -6.25 13.45
C ALA A 232 -0.27 -5.94 12.23
N PRO A 233 0.64 -4.94 12.30
CA PRO A 233 1.62 -4.70 11.26
C PRO A 233 2.65 -5.84 11.20
N PRO A 234 3.34 -6.03 10.06
CA PRO A 234 4.39 -7.07 9.91
C PRO A 234 5.47 -7.00 10.99
N SER A 235 5.84 -5.80 11.44
CA SER A 235 6.82 -5.58 12.51
C SER A 235 6.43 -6.15 13.89
N ALA A 236 5.18 -6.60 14.06
CA ALA A 236 4.74 -7.28 15.26
C ALA A 236 5.18 -8.75 15.30
N ASP A 237 5.55 -9.35 14.17
CA ASP A 237 6.01 -10.73 14.09
C ASP A 237 7.31 -10.91 14.87
N GLY A 238 7.44 -12.05 15.54
CA GLY A 238 8.61 -12.35 16.39
C GLY A 238 8.78 -11.46 17.63
N SER A 239 8.05 -10.36 17.77
CA SER A 239 8.18 -9.42 18.88
C SER A 239 7.62 -9.97 20.21
N ALA A 240 7.99 -9.34 21.34
CA ALA A 240 7.41 -9.67 22.64
C ALA A 240 5.90 -9.36 22.69
N TRP A 241 5.42 -8.43 21.86
CA TRP A 241 4.03 -8.01 21.83
C TRP A 241 3.08 -9.15 21.41
N ILE A 242 3.47 -9.99 20.43
CA ILE A 242 2.61 -11.07 19.92
C ILE A 242 2.45 -12.23 20.91
N ARG A 243 3.41 -12.44 21.85
CA ARG A 243 3.42 -13.55 22.79
C ARG A 243 2.24 -13.55 23.76
N LYS A 244 1.61 -12.40 23.98
CA LYS A 244 0.44 -12.29 24.88
C LYS A 244 -0.81 -13.00 24.34
N PHE A 245 -0.87 -13.29 23.06
CA PHE A 245 -2.01 -13.97 22.43
C PHE A 245 -1.94 -15.49 22.48
N HIS A 246 -0.90 -16.05 23.13
CA HIS A 246 -0.71 -17.51 23.22
C HIS A 246 -1.91 -18.21 23.90
N PRO A 247 -2.44 -19.34 23.31
CA PRO A 247 -2.00 -19.95 22.05
C PRO A 247 -2.51 -19.19 20.83
N TYR A 248 -1.63 -18.90 19.87
CA TYR A 248 -1.98 -18.18 18.64
C TYR A 248 -1.39 -18.84 17.39
N THR A 249 -1.90 -18.45 16.24
CA THR A 249 -1.35 -18.79 14.92
C THR A 249 -1.25 -17.54 14.07
N VAL A 250 -0.17 -17.39 13.32
CA VAL A 250 0.09 -16.23 12.47
C VAL A 250 -0.33 -16.51 11.02
N GLY A 251 -1.10 -15.59 10.45
CA GLY A 251 -1.45 -15.54 9.03
C GLY A 251 -0.88 -14.28 8.40
N ILE A 252 0.01 -14.40 7.41
CA ILE A 252 0.62 -13.27 6.71
C ILE A 252 -0.22 -12.92 5.48
N CYS A 253 -0.68 -11.65 5.40
CA CYS A 253 -1.45 -11.11 4.28
C CYS A 253 -0.55 -10.23 3.43
N SER A 254 -0.05 -10.75 2.30
CA SER A 254 0.86 -10.02 1.41
C SER A 254 0.86 -10.65 0.01
N GLY A 255 1.02 -9.82 -1.05
CA GLY A 255 1.24 -10.30 -2.42
C GLY A 255 2.48 -11.19 -2.56
N TRP A 256 3.50 -10.94 -1.73
CA TRP A 256 4.73 -11.75 -1.67
C TRP A 256 4.49 -13.21 -1.27
N MET A 257 3.33 -13.53 -0.69
CA MET A 257 2.95 -14.91 -0.36
C MET A 257 2.66 -15.78 -1.60
N GLN A 258 2.64 -15.19 -2.80
CA GLN A 258 2.55 -15.94 -4.06
C GLN A 258 3.75 -16.87 -4.24
N VAL A 259 4.94 -16.45 -3.83
CA VAL A 259 6.16 -17.26 -3.95
C VAL A 259 6.28 -18.22 -2.76
N ARG A 260 6.33 -19.51 -3.05
CA ARG A 260 6.35 -20.58 -2.01
C ARG A 260 7.54 -20.47 -1.05
N GLY A 261 8.69 -19.96 -1.51
CA GLY A 261 9.88 -19.73 -0.68
C GLY A 261 9.61 -18.79 0.49
N ASN A 262 8.88 -17.71 0.25
CA ASN A 262 8.56 -16.70 1.26
C ASN A 262 7.65 -17.25 2.37
N ARG A 263 6.73 -18.18 2.04
CA ARG A 263 5.88 -18.85 3.03
C ARG A 263 6.67 -19.73 4.00
N ARG A 264 7.70 -20.43 3.50
CA ARG A 264 8.51 -21.36 4.30
C ARG A 264 9.48 -20.62 5.23
N ARG A 265 10.09 -19.53 4.76
CA ARG A 265 11.07 -18.76 5.52
C ARG A 265 10.48 -18.12 6.78
N ARG A 266 9.22 -17.69 6.75
CA ARG A 266 8.59 -16.94 7.83
C ARG A 266 7.94 -17.78 8.93
N ASN A 267 8.09 -19.09 8.94
CA ASN A 267 7.51 -20.03 9.93
C ASN A 267 6.04 -19.71 10.30
N ALA A 268 5.30 -19.09 9.37
CA ALA A 268 3.92 -18.67 9.56
C ALA A 268 2.98 -19.87 9.47
N GLY A 269 1.93 -19.86 10.28
CA GLY A 269 0.87 -20.87 10.22
C GLY A 269 0.07 -20.85 8.91
N ALA A 270 -0.04 -19.65 8.26
CA ALA A 270 -0.67 -19.48 6.95
C ALA A 270 -0.07 -18.26 6.20
N GLY A 271 -0.14 -18.30 4.86
CA GLY A 271 0.16 -17.16 4.00
C GLY A 271 -0.98 -16.93 3.02
N PHE A 272 -1.52 -15.72 3.00
CA PHE A 272 -2.61 -15.29 2.14
C PHE A 272 -2.09 -14.31 1.09
N VAL A 273 -2.32 -14.59 -0.20
CA VAL A 273 -1.93 -13.72 -1.30
C VAL A 273 -2.92 -12.56 -1.39
N LEU A 274 -2.82 -11.63 -0.46
CA LEU A 274 -3.66 -10.44 -0.40
C LEU A 274 -2.79 -9.21 -0.67
N SER A 275 -2.90 -8.65 -1.88
CA SER A 275 -2.13 -7.49 -2.32
C SER A 275 -3.02 -6.26 -2.51
N ASP A 276 -2.48 -5.09 -2.17
CA ASP A 276 -3.08 -3.78 -2.46
C ASP A 276 -2.57 -3.21 -3.80
N HIS A 277 -1.64 -3.89 -4.46
CA HIS A 277 -1.09 -3.51 -5.75
C HIS A 277 -1.69 -4.35 -6.88
N ALA A 278 -1.61 -3.82 -8.09
CA ALA A 278 -1.91 -4.55 -9.29
C ALA A 278 -0.94 -5.74 -9.49
N ASP A 279 -1.47 -6.82 -10.04
CA ASP A 279 -0.65 -7.93 -10.51
C ASP A 279 -0.11 -7.67 -11.92
N TRP A 280 0.66 -8.61 -12.46
CA TRP A 280 1.21 -8.54 -13.80
C TRP A 280 0.16 -8.18 -14.87
N ASN A 281 -0.98 -8.85 -14.85
CA ASN A 281 -2.05 -8.61 -15.83
C ASN A 281 -2.72 -7.26 -15.60
N GLY A 282 -2.94 -6.86 -14.37
CA GLY A 282 -3.48 -5.55 -14.01
C GLY A 282 -2.56 -4.39 -14.43
N LEU A 283 -1.24 -4.53 -14.25
CA LEU A 283 -0.26 -3.56 -14.72
C LEU A 283 -0.32 -3.39 -16.25
N LEU A 284 -0.32 -4.50 -17.00
CA LEU A 284 -0.40 -4.47 -18.45
C LEU A 284 -1.75 -3.93 -18.96
N GLN A 285 -2.85 -4.26 -18.27
CA GLN A 285 -4.17 -3.74 -18.59
C GLN A 285 -4.23 -2.23 -18.39
N ALA A 286 -3.78 -1.73 -17.24
CA ALA A 286 -3.76 -0.30 -16.94
C ALA A 286 -2.99 0.48 -18.00
N ILE A 287 -1.78 0.04 -18.37
CA ILE A 287 -0.97 0.68 -19.41
C ILE A 287 -1.72 0.74 -20.76
N ARG A 288 -2.32 -0.38 -21.20
CA ARG A 288 -3.08 -0.41 -22.47
C ARG A 288 -4.27 0.56 -22.43
N GLU A 289 -4.98 0.62 -21.31
CA GLU A 289 -6.18 1.45 -21.18
C GLU A 289 -5.87 2.94 -21.10
N THR A 290 -4.69 3.35 -20.59
CA THR A 290 -4.25 4.75 -20.66
C THR A 290 -3.96 5.22 -22.08
N GLY A 291 -3.62 4.30 -22.99
CA GLY A 291 -3.19 4.62 -24.36
C GLY A 291 -1.86 5.40 -24.42
N ALA A 292 -1.05 5.31 -23.40
CA ALA A 292 0.21 6.03 -23.29
C ALA A 292 1.22 5.58 -24.38
N GLU A 293 1.86 6.55 -25.01
CA GLU A 293 2.95 6.34 -25.98
C GLU A 293 4.30 6.09 -25.28
N ARG A 294 4.43 6.62 -24.06
CA ARG A 294 5.64 6.52 -23.22
C ARG A 294 5.27 6.05 -21.82
N VAL A 295 5.98 5.05 -21.34
CA VAL A 295 5.79 4.49 -20.01
C VAL A 295 7.09 4.59 -19.21
N TYR A 296 7.05 5.30 -18.10
CA TYR A 296 8.15 5.32 -17.14
C TYR A 296 7.81 4.43 -15.95
N VAL A 297 8.74 3.55 -15.59
CA VAL A 297 8.50 2.54 -14.56
C VAL A 297 9.22 2.91 -13.28
N THR A 298 8.47 2.93 -12.19
CA THR A 298 8.96 3.17 -10.83
C THR A 298 8.72 1.92 -9.97
N HIS A 299 9.37 1.79 -8.83
CA HIS A 299 9.17 0.74 -7.82
C HIS A 299 9.29 -0.71 -8.34
N GLY A 300 9.71 -1.61 -7.49
CA GLY A 300 9.67 -3.05 -7.74
C GLY A 300 10.55 -3.52 -8.91
N PHE A 301 10.02 -4.35 -9.78
CA PHE A 301 10.77 -5.02 -10.85
C PHE A 301 10.95 -4.16 -12.10
N GLN A 302 11.44 -2.92 -11.95
CA GLN A 302 11.55 -1.90 -13.00
C GLN A 302 12.25 -2.41 -14.26
N ALA A 303 13.46 -2.97 -14.12
CA ALA A 303 14.28 -3.41 -15.26
C ALA A 303 13.58 -4.51 -16.07
N ALA A 304 13.03 -5.51 -15.40
CA ALA A 304 12.35 -6.62 -16.06
C ALA A 304 11.07 -6.15 -16.76
N PHE A 305 10.28 -5.30 -16.08
CA PHE A 305 9.02 -4.81 -16.60
C PHE A 305 9.21 -3.83 -17.76
N SER A 306 10.14 -2.87 -17.64
CA SER A 306 10.50 -1.93 -18.71
C SER A 306 11.02 -2.65 -19.95
N ARG A 307 11.89 -3.66 -19.76
CA ARG A 307 12.37 -4.49 -20.86
C ARG A 307 11.23 -5.20 -21.58
N TYR A 308 10.31 -5.82 -20.83
CA TYR A 308 9.14 -6.49 -21.42
C TYR A 308 8.28 -5.53 -22.25
N LEU A 309 8.00 -4.31 -21.72
CA LEU A 309 7.21 -3.30 -22.44
C LEU A 309 7.88 -2.90 -23.77
N ASN A 310 9.21 -2.68 -23.77
CA ASN A 310 9.96 -2.38 -24.97
C ASN A 310 9.90 -3.53 -25.99
N GLU A 311 9.99 -4.79 -25.57
CA GLU A 311 9.84 -5.97 -26.41
C GLU A 311 8.41 -6.07 -27.03
N GLN A 312 7.40 -5.48 -26.36
CA GLN A 312 6.03 -5.35 -26.89
C GLN A 312 5.81 -4.10 -27.77
N GLY A 313 6.86 -3.32 -28.04
CA GLY A 313 6.78 -2.10 -28.88
C GLY A 313 6.28 -0.86 -28.14
N ILE A 314 6.17 -0.88 -26.82
CA ILE A 314 5.82 0.27 -25.97
C ILE A 314 7.12 0.89 -25.48
N PHE A 315 7.37 2.17 -25.80
CA PHE A 315 8.54 2.85 -25.26
C PHE A 315 8.49 2.86 -23.73
N SER A 316 9.49 2.29 -23.09
CA SER A 316 9.60 2.26 -21.63
C SER A 316 11.00 2.53 -21.15
N ALA A 317 11.11 3.25 -20.03
CA ALA A 317 12.36 3.52 -19.33
C ALA A 317 12.17 3.47 -17.81
N GLU A 318 13.23 3.09 -17.11
CA GLU A 318 13.26 3.06 -15.65
C GLU A 318 13.45 4.46 -15.09
N VAL A 319 12.75 4.74 -13.98
CA VAL A 319 12.92 5.97 -13.21
C VAL A 319 13.52 5.63 -11.86
N LYS A 320 14.72 6.17 -11.61
CA LYS A 320 15.33 6.07 -10.28
C LYS A 320 14.55 6.96 -9.31
N THR A 321 13.87 6.35 -8.37
CA THR A 321 13.24 7.00 -7.22
C THR A 321 13.91 6.51 -5.94
N GLU A 322 13.79 7.29 -4.86
CA GLU A 322 14.18 6.81 -3.52
C GLU A 322 13.08 5.91 -2.91
N TYR A 323 12.13 5.48 -3.72
CA TYR A 323 11.02 4.63 -3.34
C TYR A 323 11.34 3.14 -3.55
N GLY A 324 10.66 2.26 -2.82
CA GLY A 324 10.61 0.84 -3.12
C GLY A 324 11.73 -0.01 -2.52
N GLN A 325 12.71 0.60 -1.83
CA GLN A 325 13.69 -0.19 -1.08
C GLN A 325 13.14 -0.67 0.27
N GLU A 326 12.18 0.04 0.87
CA GLU A 326 11.66 -0.31 2.20
C GLU A 326 10.88 -1.64 2.23
N GLU A 327 10.14 -2.01 1.16
CA GLU A 327 9.51 -3.34 1.10
C GLU A 327 10.52 -4.45 0.81
N GLU A 328 11.52 -4.18 0.00
CA GLU A 328 12.60 -5.12 -0.32
C GLU A 328 13.62 -5.18 0.83
N GLU A 329 13.97 -4.05 1.46
CA GLU A 329 14.83 -3.99 2.65
C GLU A 329 14.17 -4.53 3.91
N ALA A 330 12.86 -4.36 4.11
CA ALA A 330 12.13 -5.03 5.18
C ALA A 330 12.14 -6.56 5.01
N LEU A 331 12.18 -7.05 3.77
CA LEU A 331 12.35 -8.47 3.46
C LEU A 331 13.81 -8.92 3.63
N LEU A 332 14.78 -8.08 3.29
CA LEU A 332 16.22 -8.38 3.31
C LEU A 332 16.88 -8.09 4.68
N SER A 333 16.42 -7.10 5.44
CA SER A 333 16.97 -6.79 6.77
C SER A 333 16.59 -7.86 7.81
N GLU A 334 15.46 -8.53 7.64
CA GLU A 334 15.10 -9.69 8.46
C GLU A 334 16.01 -10.89 8.14
N ASP A 335 16.48 -11.06 6.90
CA ASP A 335 17.44 -12.10 6.53
C ASP A 335 18.84 -11.86 7.17
N GLN A 336 19.30 -10.61 7.26
CA GLN A 336 20.59 -10.27 7.89
C GLN A 336 20.59 -10.40 9.43
N VAL A 337 19.48 -10.09 10.08
CA VAL A 337 19.33 -10.28 11.53
C VAL A 337 19.28 -11.77 11.89
N HIS A 338 18.74 -12.62 11.01
CA HIS A 338 18.70 -14.07 11.24
C HIS A 338 20.05 -14.73 11.02
N GLU A 339 20.85 -14.31 10.04
CA GLU A 339 22.21 -14.82 9.82
C GLU A 339 23.18 -14.35 10.91
N ALA A 340 23.02 -13.14 11.45
CA ALA A 340 23.83 -12.66 12.57
C ALA A 340 23.59 -13.45 13.87
N ASN A 341 22.34 -13.83 14.14
CA ASN A 341 21.98 -14.63 15.32
C ASN A 341 22.32 -16.12 15.21
N LEU A 342 22.60 -16.65 14.02
CA LEU A 342 23.06 -18.03 13.82
C LEU A 342 24.58 -18.17 13.96
N ASN A 343 25.32 -17.05 13.92
CA ASN A 343 26.79 -17.05 14.04
C ASN A 343 27.33 -16.71 15.43
N GLU A 344 26.47 -16.42 16.40
CA GLU A 344 26.86 -16.33 17.81
C GLU A 344 26.73 -17.70 18.49
N GLU A 345 27.77 -18.52 18.39
CA GLU A 345 27.95 -19.67 19.27
C GLU A 345 28.15 -19.16 20.73
N PRO A 346 27.52 -19.79 21.71
CA PRO A 346 27.76 -19.42 23.11
C PRO A 346 29.19 -19.85 23.49
N ASN A 347 30.09 -18.89 23.66
CA ASN A 347 31.35 -19.14 24.34
C ASN A 347 31.05 -19.59 25.78
N VAL A 348 31.48 -20.79 26.10
CA VAL A 348 31.47 -21.48 27.41
C VAL A 348 32.26 -20.70 28.43
#